data_84b7309553a0c7a2fa513175b7ed3c19
#
_entry.id   84b7309553a0c7a2fa513175b7ed3c19
#
_cell.length_a   1.000
_cell.length_b   1.000
_cell.length_c   1.000
_cell.angle_alpha   90.00
_cell.angle_beta   90.00
_cell.angle_gamma   90.00
#
_symmetry.space_group_name_H-M   'P 1'
#
loop_
_entity.id
_entity.type
_entity.pdbx_description
1 polymer ?
#
loop_
_entity_poly.entity_id
_entity_poly.type
_entity_poly.pdbx_seq_one_letter_code
_entity_poly.pdbx_strand_id
1 'polypeptide(L)'
;MCEISIIVPVYKVEPYLRKCVDSILAQTFTDFEVILVDDGSPDNSGKICDEYASKDSRVRVIHKKNGGLSSARNAGIDVARGKYLGFVDSDDYIEKDMYELLYDNIVKEQADLSICGIYDVYEGKKPVNKPTIKKTVTATEGLLLILHGNIISVHAVNKLYKRELFSTLRYPEGKYHEDSFVIVDLLDRCKKIAIDSKQKYYYYHRLDSINTETFSAKQFEFIEAWVINENKLRGRGKKIEEAAHQRVCFANFLVLDKIVTAKATNLPETKKIVHYLRNNFL
;
A
#
# COMPACT_ATOMS: atom_id res chain seq x y z
N MET A 1 11.25 20.25 13.12
CA MET A 1 10.70 18.88 12.87
C MET A 1 9.49 19.07 12.00
N CYS A 2 9.31 18.33 10.92
CA CYS A 2 8.11 18.41 10.07
C CYS A 2 6.97 17.54 10.63
N GLU A 3 5.74 17.80 10.20
CA GLU A 3 4.57 17.01 10.60
C GLU A 3 4.50 15.68 9.82
N ILE A 4 4.81 15.67 8.52
CA ILE A 4 4.67 14.49 7.65
C ILE A 4 6.00 14.12 7.01
N SER A 5 6.38 12.83 7.04
CA SER A 5 7.41 12.26 6.17
C SER A 5 6.73 11.44 5.07
N ILE A 6 6.96 11.82 3.81
CA ILE A 6 6.43 11.13 2.63
C ILE A 6 7.55 10.27 2.06
N ILE A 7 7.38 8.95 2.10
CA ILE A 7 8.36 7.97 1.66
C ILE A 7 8.01 7.50 0.26
N VAL A 8 8.97 7.63 -0.66
CA VAL A 8 8.82 7.25 -2.07
C VAL A 8 9.90 6.23 -2.41
N PRO A 9 9.57 4.93 -2.47
CA PRO A 9 10.51 3.92 -2.97
C PRO A 9 10.69 4.10 -4.49
N VAL A 10 11.96 4.10 -4.94
CA VAL A 10 12.32 4.36 -6.34
C VAL A 10 13.15 3.21 -6.87
N TYR A 11 12.67 2.56 -7.93
CA TYR A 11 13.44 1.55 -8.65
C TYR A 11 12.99 1.44 -10.10
N LYS A 12 13.84 1.82 -11.06
CA LYS A 12 13.61 1.70 -12.51
C LYS A 12 12.29 2.32 -12.96
N VAL A 13 12.11 3.61 -12.63
CA VAL A 13 10.87 4.38 -12.88
C VAL A 13 11.12 5.75 -13.53
N GLU A 14 12.23 5.90 -14.25
CA GLU A 14 12.63 7.15 -14.89
C GLU A 14 11.48 7.88 -15.63
N PRO A 15 10.60 7.20 -16.41
CA PRO A 15 9.52 7.89 -17.15
C PRO A 15 8.43 8.50 -16.26
N TYR A 16 8.28 8.01 -15.03
CA TYR A 16 7.16 8.33 -14.13
C TYR A 16 7.56 9.25 -12.98
N LEU A 17 8.81 9.13 -12.51
CA LEU A 17 9.30 9.69 -11.26
C LEU A 17 9.08 11.20 -11.15
N ARG A 18 9.29 11.96 -12.23
CA ARG A 18 9.09 13.43 -12.20
C ARG A 18 7.65 13.79 -11.90
N LYS A 19 6.68 13.15 -12.56
CA LYS A 19 5.25 13.37 -12.31
C LYS A 19 4.87 13.05 -10.87
N CYS A 20 5.40 11.97 -10.33
CA CYS A 20 5.20 11.58 -8.94
C CYS A 20 5.70 12.67 -7.99
N VAL A 21 6.98 13.02 -8.07
CA VAL A 21 7.61 13.98 -7.15
C VAL A 21 6.99 15.36 -7.28
N ASP A 22 6.71 15.84 -8.50
CA ASP A 22 6.06 17.14 -8.75
C ASP A 22 4.68 17.18 -8.07
N SER A 23 3.89 16.10 -8.12
CA SER A 23 2.58 16.03 -7.47
C SER A 23 2.68 16.10 -5.94
N ILE A 24 3.75 15.56 -5.36
CA ILE A 24 4.03 15.62 -3.93
C ILE A 24 4.48 17.03 -3.53
N LEU A 25 5.37 17.64 -4.29
CA LEU A 25 5.88 18.98 -3.98
C LEU A 25 4.82 20.09 -4.16
N ALA A 26 3.79 19.83 -4.98
CA ALA A 26 2.65 20.71 -5.21
C ALA A 26 1.55 20.60 -4.17
N GLN A 27 1.74 19.85 -3.08
CA GLN A 27 0.73 19.69 -2.02
C GLN A 27 0.39 21.02 -1.34
N THR A 28 -0.89 21.24 -1.04
CA THR A 28 -1.38 22.41 -0.29
C THR A 28 -0.94 22.38 1.17
N PHE A 29 -0.81 21.19 1.76
CA PHE A 29 -0.15 21.01 3.05
C PHE A 29 1.37 21.16 2.85
N THR A 30 2.04 22.02 3.60
CA THR A 30 3.45 22.42 3.33
C THR A 30 4.47 21.91 4.35
N ASP A 31 4.04 21.50 5.55
CA ASP A 31 4.94 21.05 6.62
C ASP A 31 5.29 19.55 6.49
N PHE A 32 6.03 19.22 5.44
CA PHE A 32 6.45 17.84 5.17
C PHE A 32 7.91 17.76 4.68
N GLU A 33 8.49 16.57 4.80
CA GLU A 33 9.68 16.13 4.08
C GLU A 33 9.32 15.02 3.08
N VAL A 34 10.08 14.92 1.99
CA VAL A 34 10.01 13.82 1.02
C VAL A 34 11.29 13.01 1.13
N ILE A 35 11.18 11.71 1.30
CA ILE A 35 12.31 10.77 1.37
C ILE A 35 12.25 9.88 0.13
N LEU A 36 13.06 10.21 -0.88
CA LEU A 36 13.23 9.41 -2.08
C LEU A 36 14.23 8.30 -1.76
N VAL A 37 13.81 7.05 -1.84
CA VAL A 37 14.68 5.91 -1.55
C VAL A 37 14.99 5.20 -2.86
N ASP A 38 16.12 5.56 -3.48
CA ASP A 38 16.63 4.87 -4.68
C ASP A 38 17.22 3.51 -4.29
N ASP A 39 16.49 2.48 -4.64
CA ASP A 39 16.83 1.07 -4.36
C ASP A 39 17.80 0.49 -5.41
N GLY A 40 18.81 1.26 -5.78
CA GLY A 40 19.84 0.86 -6.74
C GLY A 40 19.33 0.80 -8.17
N SER A 41 18.63 1.85 -8.62
CA SER A 41 18.08 1.95 -9.97
C SER A 41 19.16 1.88 -11.05
N PRO A 42 18.99 1.04 -12.09
CA PRO A 42 19.95 0.94 -13.19
C PRO A 42 19.78 2.03 -14.26
N ASP A 43 18.66 2.75 -14.23
CA ASP A 43 18.30 3.87 -15.13
C ASP A 43 18.66 5.23 -14.50
N ASN A 44 18.17 6.34 -15.07
CA ASN A 44 18.44 7.66 -14.52
C ASN A 44 17.59 8.05 -13.30
N SER A 45 16.78 7.13 -12.73
CA SER A 45 15.94 7.44 -11.57
C SER A 45 16.73 8.01 -10.39
N GLY A 46 17.90 7.43 -10.07
CA GLY A 46 18.78 7.94 -9.01
C GLY A 46 19.25 9.37 -9.25
N LYS A 47 19.66 9.70 -10.48
CA LYS A 47 20.06 11.08 -10.85
C LYS A 47 18.89 12.06 -10.73
N ILE A 48 17.68 11.64 -11.11
CA ILE A 48 16.46 12.45 -10.96
C ILE A 48 16.21 12.73 -9.48
N CYS A 49 16.39 11.76 -8.59
CA CYS A 49 16.28 11.97 -7.15
C CYS A 49 17.24 13.07 -6.67
N ASP A 50 18.52 13.03 -7.08
CA ASP A 50 19.52 14.02 -6.71
C ASP A 50 19.20 15.42 -7.25
N GLU A 51 18.66 15.51 -8.47
CA GLU A 51 18.19 16.77 -9.04
C GLU A 51 17.10 17.42 -8.18
N TYR A 52 16.13 16.65 -7.67
CA TYR A 52 15.08 17.17 -6.78
C TYR A 52 15.65 17.59 -5.43
N ALA A 53 16.53 16.80 -4.82
CA ALA A 53 17.15 17.15 -3.56
C ALA A 53 18.02 18.44 -3.66
N SER A 54 18.62 18.69 -4.82
CA SER A 54 19.39 19.93 -5.05
C SER A 54 18.52 21.17 -5.20
N LYS A 55 17.24 21.02 -5.59
CA LYS A 55 16.32 22.12 -5.89
C LYS A 55 15.34 22.44 -4.75
N ASP A 56 14.98 21.46 -3.93
CA ASP A 56 13.99 21.62 -2.87
C ASP A 56 14.52 21.03 -1.56
N SER A 57 14.69 21.86 -0.56
CA SER A 57 15.23 21.48 0.76
C SER A 57 14.34 20.52 1.54
N ARG A 58 13.10 20.33 1.14
CA ARG A 58 12.19 19.32 1.72
C ARG A 58 12.51 17.90 1.23
N VAL A 59 13.28 17.76 0.14
CA VAL A 59 13.61 16.47 -0.47
C VAL A 59 14.93 15.95 0.09
N ARG A 60 14.93 14.69 0.52
CA ARG A 60 16.10 13.93 0.94
C ARG A 60 16.19 12.65 0.12
N VAL A 61 17.39 12.22 -0.21
CA VAL A 61 17.65 11.01 -0.99
C VAL A 61 18.42 10.00 -0.16
N ILE A 62 18.06 8.73 -0.31
CA ILE A 62 18.81 7.58 0.17
C ILE A 62 19.12 6.72 -1.05
N HIS A 63 20.40 6.53 -1.37
CA HIS A 63 20.84 5.53 -2.33
C HIS A 63 21.24 4.26 -1.58
N LYS A 64 20.69 3.12 -1.99
CA LYS A 64 21.04 1.83 -1.39
C LYS A 64 21.17 0.74 -2.45
N LYS A 65 21.81 -0.36 -2.10
CA LYS A 65 21.81 -1.56 -2.94
C LYS A 65 20.38 -2.11 -3.03
N ASN A 66 19.98 -2.58 -4.21
CA ASN A 66 18.65 -3.14 -4.43
C ASN A 66 18.33 -4.24 -3.41
N GLY A 67 17.23 -4.05 -2.70
CA GLY A 67 16.67 -4.97 -1.70
C GLY A 67 15.16 -5.16 -1.87
N GLY A 68 14.56 -4.51 -2.87
CA GLY A 68 13.13 -4.58 -3.17
C GLY A 68 12.29 -3.56 -2.40
N LEU A 69 11.01 -3.50 -2.75
CA LEU A 69 10.05 -2.50 -2.30
C LEU A 69 9.97 -2.38 -0.76
N SER A 70 9.86 -3.52 -0.07
CA SER A 70 9.84 -3.55 1.41
C SER A 70 11.09 -2.94 2.02
N SER A 71 12.27 -3.29 1.48
CA SER A 71 13.54 -2.79 1.96
C SER A 71 13.67 -1.27 1.75
N ALA A 72 13.19 -0.76 0.62
CA ALA A 72 13.16 0.68 0.35
C ALA A 72 12.19 1.43 1.29
N ARG A 73 10.96 0.91 1.49
CA ARG A 73 10.03 1.50 2.46
C ARG A 73 10.59 1.49 3.88
N ASN A 74 11.18 0.38 4.31
CA ASN A 74 11.80 0.26 5.65
C ASN A 74 12.93 1.28 5.83
N ALA A 75 13.81 1.44 4.85
CA ALA A 75 14.88 2.44 4.91
C ALA A 75 14.34 3.87 5.05
N GLY A 76 13.23 4.19 4.35
CA GLY A 76 12.53 5.46 4.52
C GLY A 76 11.94 5.64 5.91
N ILE A 77 11.29 4.60 6.46
CA ILE A 77 10.71 4.61 7.82
C ILE A 77 11.81 4.89 8.87
N ASP A 78 12.98 4.26 8.72
CA ASP A 78 14.07 4.36 9.71
C ASP A 78 14.65 5.77 9.84
N VAL A 79 14.57 6.58 8.78
CA VAL A 79 15.11 7.96 8.79
C VAL A 79 14.04 9.04 8.85
N ALA A 80 12.77 8.67 8.82
CA ALA A 80 11.63 9.58 8.86
C ALA A 80 11.61 10.40 10.17
N ARG A 81 11.38 11.72 10.06
CA ARG A 81 11.37 12.67 11.18
C ARG A 81 9.97 13.16 11.52
N GLY A 82 9.02 13.03 10.58
CA GLY A 82 7.65 13.47 10.73
C GLY A 82 6.91 12.71 11.84
N LYS A 83 5.92 13.36 12.40
CA LYS A 83 4.98 12.74 13.36
C LYS A 83 4.10 11.70 12.66
N TYR A 84 3.85 11.92 11.38
CA TYR A 84 3.06 11.05 10.53
C TYR A 84 3.90 10.54 9.35
N LEU A 85 3.54 9.36 8.83
CA LEU A 85 4.14 8.75 7.65
C LEU A 85 3.09 8.64 6.52
N GLY A 86 3.49 9.02 5.31
CA GLY A 86 2.79 8.72 4.07
C GLY A 86 3.69 7.92 3.14
N PHE A 87 3.08 7.13 2.26
CA PHE A 87 3.79 6.41 1.20
C PHE A 87 3.20 6.77 -0.15
N VAL A 88 4.04 6.94 -1.16
CA VAL A 88 3.64 7.14 -2.56
C VAL A 88 4.54 6.27 -3.42
N ASP A 89 3.95 5.42 -4.25
CA ASP A 89 4.72 4.62 -5.20
C ASP A 89 5.18 5.52 -6.36
N SER A 90 6.41 5.35 -6.82
CA SER A 90 7.10 6.30 -7.70
C SER A 90 6.60 6.34 -9.14
N ASP A 91 5.72 5.43 -9.52
CA ASP A 91 4.98 5.40 -10.79
C ASP A 91 3.56 5.99 -10.70
N ASP A 92 3.14 6.41 -9.50
CA ASP A 92 1.84 7.01 -9.20
C ASP A 92 1.93 8.53 -9.05
N TYR A 93 0.78 9.19 -8.84
CA TYR A 93 0.70 10.62 -8.51
C TYR A 93 -0.53 10.92 -7.67
N ILE A 94 -0.55 12.10 -7.04
CA ILE A 94 -1.57 12.45 -6.05
C ILE A 94 -2.23 13.79 -6.35
N GLU A 95 -3.48 13.96 -5.89
CA GLU A 95 -4.18 15.25 -5.89
C GLU A 95 -3.46 16.24 -4.96
N LYS A 96 -3.46 17.51 -5.36
CA LYS A 96 -2.76 18.59 -4.64
C LYS A 96 -3.18 18.79 -3.17
N ASP A 97 -4.36 18.32 -2.79
CA ASP A 97 -4.93 18.44 -1.44
C ASP A 97 -5.04 17.09 -0.70
N MET A 98 -4.32 16.06 -1.17
CA MET A 98 -4.41 14.73 -0.56
C MET A 98 -3.91 14.72 0.90
N TYR A 99 -2.72 15.26 1.14
CA TYR A 99 -2.15 15.25 2.49
C TYR A 99 -2.83 16.25 3.41
N GLU A 100 -3.37 17.36 2.91
CA GLU A 100 -4.23 18.26 3.68
C GLU A 100 -5.49 17.54 4.15
N LEU A 101 -6.22 16.84 3.25
CA LEU A 101 -7.40 16.05 3.60
C LEU A 101 -7.07 14.97 4.66
N LEU A 102 -5.99 14.23 4.47
CA LEU A 102 -5.60 13.16 5.38
C LEU A 102 -5.18 13.70 6.75
N TYR A 103 -4.44 14.81 6.78
CA TYR A 103 -3.97 15.46 7.99
C TYR A 103 -5.15 16.07 8.79
N ASP A 104 -6.05 16.77 8.12
CA ASP A 104 -7.23 17.33 8.76
C ASP A 104 -8.10 16.24 9.40
N ASN A 105 -8.31 15.13 8.69
CA ASN A 105 -9.10 14.03 9.20
C ASN A 105 -8.41 13.34 10.40
N ILE A 106 -7.09 13.09 10.35
CA ILE A 106 -6.39 12.39 11.43
C ILE A 106 -6.33 13.24 12.70
N VAL A 107 -6.16 14.56 12.57
CA VAL A 107 -6.12 15.51 13.69
C VAL A 107 -7.52 15.72 14.27
N LYS A 108 -8.50 16.04 13.43
CA LYS A 108 -9.88 16.31 13.85
C LYS A 108 -10.49 15.13 14.59
N GLU A 109 -10.31 13.93 14.05
CA GLU A 109 -10.88 12.70 14.62
C GLU A 109 -10.00 12.10 15.72
N GLN A 110 -8.82 12.67 15.99
CA GLN A 110 -7.80 12.10 16.90
C GLN A 110 -7.51 10.63 16.54
N ALA A 111 -7.41 10.36 15.23
CA ALA A 111 -7.22 9.01 14.71
C ALA A 111 -5.72 8.63 14.66
N ASP A 112 -5.44 7.34 14.53
CA ASP A 112 -4.09 6.80 14.40
C ASP A 112 -3.72 6.58 12.93
N LEU A 113 -4.76 6.46 12.09
CA LEU A 113 -4.70 6.23 10.66
C LEU A 113 -5.79 7.03 9.95
N SER A 114 -5.44 7.73 8.87
CA SER A 114 -6.40 8.38 7.96
C SER A 114 -6.27 7.78 6.57
N ILE A 115 -7.41 7.60 5.87
CA ILE A 115 -7.49 6.89 4.58
C ILE A 115 -8.31 7.71 3.60
N CYS A 116 -7.80 7.91 2.38
CA CYS A 116 -8.55 8.47 1.25
C CYS A 116 -8.82 7.42 0.15
N GLY A 117 -9.58 7.80 -0.88
CA GLY A 117 -9.89 6.94 -2.01
C GLY A 117 -8.78 6.93 -3.08
N ILE A 118 -8.87 5.93 -3.97
CA ILE A 118 -7.94 5.70 -5.08
C ILE A 118 -8.69 5.80 -6.41
N TYR A 119 -8.11 6.53 -7.36
CA TYR A 119 -8.43 6.45 -8.79
C TYR A 119 -7.60 5.36 -9.44
N ASP A 120 -8.24 4.42 -10.13
CA ASP A 120 -7.55 3.50 -11.04
C ASP A 120 -7.31 4.19 -12.38
N VAL A 121 -6.06 4.33 -12.79
CA VAL A 121 -5.66 5.01 -14.02
C VAL A 121 -5.12 4.00 -15.01
N TYR A 122 -5.73 3.94 -16.18
CA TYR A 122 -5.28 3.12 -17.31
C TYR A 122 -4.96 4.02 -18.49
N GLU A 123 -3.98 3.64 -19.29
CA GLU A 123 -3.63 4.38 -20.49
C GLU A 123 -4.84 4.50 -21.42
N GLY A 124 -5.07 5.72 -21.93
CA GLY A 124 -6.21 6.01 -22.83
C GLY A 124 -7.60 5.98 -22.19
N LYS A 125 -7.72 5.77 -20.87
CA LYS A 125 -9.01 5.78 -20.18
C LYS A 125 -9.11 6.90 -19.16
N LYS A 126 -10.29 7.50 -19.04
CA LYS A 126 -10.56 8.47 -17.96
C LYS A 126 -10.79 7.74 -16.65
N PRO A 127 -10.22 8.22 -15.53
CA PRO A 127 -10.51 7.67 -14.21
C PRO A 127 -11.99 7.75 -13.88
N VAL A 128 -12.48 6.73 -13.17
CA VAL A 128 -13.90 6.63 -12.79
C VAL A 128 -14.09 7.16 -11.36
N ASN A 129 -15.06 8.04 -11.18
CA ASN A 129 -15.47 8.50 -9.86
C ASN A 129 -16.24 7.41 -9.11
N LYS A 130 -15.86 7.19 -7.86
CA LYS A 130 -16.53 6.24 -6.96
C LYS A 130 -17.35 7.02 -5.92
N PRO A 131 -18.46 6.46 -5.41
CA PRO A 131 -19.20 7.07 -4.30
C PRO A 131 -18.30 7.33 -3.09
N THR A 132 -18.50 8.47 -2.44
CA THR A 132 -17.72 8.85 -1.26
C THR A 132 -18.46 8.51 0.02
N ILE A 133 -17.72 7.98 0.97
CA ILE A 133 -18.16 7.78 2.36
C ILE A 133 -17.19 8.49 3.29
N LYS A 134 -17.72 9.04 4.37
CA LYS A 134 -16.91 9.62 5.45
C LYS A 134 -17.36 9.03 6.77
N LYS A 135 -16.44 8.40 7.49
CA LYS A 135 -16.71 7.81 8.81
C LYS A 135 -15.43 7.62 9.60
N THR A 136 -15.59 7.57 10.91
CA THR A 136 -14.53 7.18 11.83
C THR A 136 -14.92 5.84 12.46
N VAL A 137 -13.99 4.91 12.53
CA VAL A 137 -14.21 3.54 12.97
C VAL A 137 -13.16 3.10 13.97
N THR A 138 -13.49 2.10 14.77
CA THR A 138 -12.54 1.39 15.64
C THR A 138 -11.60 0.49 14.81
N ALA A 139 -10.50 0.03 15.41
CA ALA A 139 -9.60 -0.95 14.79
C ALA A 139 -10.34 -2.22 14.33
N THR A 140 -11.24 -2.75 15.15
CA THR A 140 -12.04 -3.95 14.84
C THR A 140 -12.95 -3.72 13.61
N GLU A 141 -13.62 -2.59 13.53
CA GLU A 141 -14.46 -2.24 12.37
C GLU A 141 -13.60 -2.02 11.13
N GLY A 142 -12.44 -1.34 11.25
CA GLY A 142 -11.48 -1.17 10.18
C GLY A 142 -10.95 -2.49 9.66
N LEU A 143 -10.65 -3.44 10.55
CA LEU A 143 -10.23 -4.79 10.21
C LEU A 143 -11.30 -5.51 9.38
N LEU A 144 -12.57 -5.48 9.80
CA LEU A 144 -13.67 -6.07 9.04
C LEU A 144 -13.81 -5.44 7.65
N LEU A 145 -13.63 -4.12 7.52
CA LEU A 145 -13.67 -3.45 6.22
C LEU A 145 -12.54 -3.90 5.30
N ILE A 146 -11.33 -4.13 5.83
CA ILE A 146 -10.19 -4.68 5.07
C ILE A 146 -10.47 -6.13 4.67
N LEU A 147 -10.96 -6.95 5.58
CA LEU A 147 -11.23 -8.37 5.31
C LEU A 147 -12.30 -8.53 4.22
N HIS A 148 -13.35 -7.72 4.24
CA HIS A 148 -14.37 -7.71 3.18
C HIS A 148 -13.88 -7.07 1.87
N GLY A 149 -12.86 -6.19 1.90
CA GLY A 149 -12.25 -5.61 0.71
C GLY A 149 -13.10 -4.62 -0.09
N ASN A 150 -14.17 -4.08 0.50
CA ASN A 150 -15.16 -3.28 -0.25
C ASN A 150 -14.89 -1.76 -0.21
N ILE A 151 -14.31 -1.25 0.87
CA ILE A 151 -14.24 0.20 1.14
C ILE A 151 -12.82 0.68 1.25
N ILE A 152 -11.97 -0.08 1.93
CA ILE A 152 -10.56 0.24 2.15
C ILE A 152 -9.69 -0.90 1.65
N SER A 153 -8.55 -0.53 1.05
CA SER A 153 -7.58 -1.48 0.52
C SER A 153 -6.42 -1.70 1.49
N VAL A 154 -5.68 -2.79 1.29
CA VAL A 154 -4.45 -3.09 2.04
C VAL A 154 -3.28 -2.20 1.65
N HIS A 155 -3.32 -1.54 0.48
CA HIS A 155 -2.20 -0.76 -0.06
C HIS A 155 -1.61 0.20 0.98
N ALA A 156 -0.29 0.31 1.04
CA ALA A 156 0.39 1.26 1.92
C ALA A 156 0.09 2.71 1.56
N VAL A 157 -0.08 2.98 0.28
CA VAL A 157 -0.41 4.29 -0.29
C VAL A 157 -1.83 4.76 0.08
N ASN A 158 -2.19 5.98 -0.27
CA ASN A 158 -3.49 6.61 0.05
C ASN A 158 -3.83 6.73 1.54
N LYS A 159 -2.85 6.69 2.40
CA LYS A 159 -2.99 6.70 3.86
C LYS A 159 -2.00 7.64 4.51
N LEU A 160 -2.38 8.15 5.68
CA LEU A 160 -1.51 8.86 6.60
C LEU A 160 -1.55 8.14 7.93
N TYR A 161 -0.38 7.73 8.41
CA TYR A 161 -0.19 6.91 9.59
C TYR A 161 0.49 7.70 10.69
N LYS A 162 0.09 7.56 11.95
CA LYS A 162 0.98 7.95 13.05
C LYS A 162 2.28 7.15 12.96
N ARG A 163 3.44 7.83 12.99
CA ARG A 163 4.76 7.17 12.89
C ARG A 163 4.98 6.11 13.96
N GLU A 164 4.39 6.28 15.14
CA GLU A 164 4.51 5.31 16.24
C GLU A 164 3.97 3.92 15.90
N LEU A 165 3.03 3.79 14.94
CA LEU A 165 2.55 2.50 14.46
C LEU A 165 3.68 1.64 13.86
N PHE A 166 4.73 2.28 13.36
CA PHE A 166 5.91 1.65 12.79
C PHE A 166 7.10 1.58 13.76
N SER A 167 6.92 1.81 15.07
CA SER A 167 8.01 1.76 16.05
C SER A 167 8.78 0.44 16.03
N THR A 168 8.09 -0.68 15.83
CA THR A 168 8.67 -2.03 15.71
C THR A 168 8.14 -2.80 14.50
N LEU A 169 7.23 -2.22 13.72
CA LEU A 169 6.66 -2.85 12.53
C LEU A 169 7.50 -2.50 11.32
N ARG A 170 7.80 -3.50 10.48
CA ARG A 170 8.49 -3.33 9.19
C ARG A 170 7.81 -4.20 8.14
N TYR A 171 7.91 -3.77 6.88
CA TYR A 171 7.49 -4.58 5.74
C TYR A 171 8.43 -5.79 5.60
N PRO A 172 7.92 -7.01 5.33
CA PRO A 172 8.76 -8.20 5.15
C PRO A 172 9.58 -8.09 3.86
N GLU A 173 10.91 -8.12 3.98
CA GLU A 173 11.80 -8.04 2.84
C GLU A 173 11.71 -9.30 1.96
N GLY A 174 11.83 -9.13 0.65
CA GLY A 174 11.78 -10.20 -0.34
C GLY A 174 10.38 -10.76 -0.62
N LYS A 175 9.33 -10.25 0.03
CA LYS A 175 7.95 -10.68 -0.20
C LYS A 175 7.22 -9.79 -1.21
N TYR A 176 6.38 -10.43 -2.06
CA TYR A 176 5.34 -9.76 -2.84
C TYR A 176 4.09 -9.60 -1.97
N HIS A 177 3.25 -8.62 -2.27
CA HIS A 177 2.04 -8.32 -1.49
C HIS A 177 2.35 -8.01 -0.02
N GLU A 178 3.49 -7.34 0.22
CA GLU A 178 4.04 -7.00 1.52
C GLU A 178 3.05 -6.26 2.42
N ASP A 179 2.18 -5.45 1.81
CA ASP A 179 1.09 -4.75 2.50
C ASP A 179 0.13 -5.71 3.20
N SER A 180 -0.17 -6.84 2.55
CA SER A 180 -1.06 -7.86 3.10
C SER A 180 -0.46 -8.55 4.33
N PHE A 181 0.87 -8.65 4.42
CA PHE A 181 1.54 -9.25 5.59
C PHE A 181 1.46 -8.40 6.85
N VAL A 182 1.43 -7.06 6.68
CA VAL A 182 1.53 -6.11 7.80
C VAL A 182 0.19 -5.51 8.23
N ILE A 183 -0.85 -5.59 7.41
CA ILE A 183 -2.08 -4.84 7.62
C ILE A 183 -2.80 -5.18 8.94
N VAL A 184 -2.82 -6.43 9.35
CA VAL A 184 -3.47 -6.84 10.61
C VAL A 184 -2.69 -6.29 11.79
N ASP A 185 -1.36 -6.47 11.82
CA ASP A 185 -0.50 -5.95 12.89
C ASP A 185 -0.56 -4.42 12.99
N LEU A 186 -0.71 -3.74 11.85
CA LEU A 186 -0.84 -2.29 11.78
C LEU A 186 -2.18 -1.83 12.37
N LEU A 187 -3.28 -2.48 11.99
CA LEU A 187 -4.61 -2.15 12.51
C LEU A 187 -4.73 -2.45 14.00
N ASP A 188 -4.09 -3.51 14.49
CA ASP A 188 -4.07 -3.87 15.92
C ASP A 188 -3.41 -2.79 16.79
N ARG A 189 -2.54 -1.96 16.21
CA ARG A 189 -1.91 -0.82 16.89
C ARG A 189 -2.77 0.44 16.87
N CYS A 190 -3.80 0.48 16.03
CA CYS A 190 -4.73 1.60 15.95
C CYS A 190 -5.82 1.49 17.01
N LYS A 191 -6.24 2.62 17.56
CA LYS A 191 -7.49 2.76 18.34
C LYS A 191 -8.62 3.26 17.45
N LYS A 192 -8.30 4.19 16.56
CA LYS A 192 -9.27 4.91 15.73
C LYS A 192 -8.73 5.13 14.32
N ILE A 193 -9.59 4.96 13.32
CA ILE A 193 -9.28 5.11 11.90
C ILE A 193 -10.27 6.09 11.29
N ALA A 194 -9.78 7.16 10.67
CA ALA A 194 -10.57 8.13 9.94
C ALA A 194 -10.60 7.74 8.45
N ILE A 195 -11.78 7.61 7.87
CA ILE A 195 -11.98 7.24 6.47
C ILE A 195 -12.74 8.37 5.78
N ASP A 196 -12.15 8.95 4.74
CA ASP A 196 -12.82 9.83 3.80
C ASP A 196 -12.47 9.33 2.39
N SER A 197 -13.37 8.55 1.79
CA SER A 197 -13.09 7.84 0.54
C SER A 197 -13.08 8.74 -0.70
N LYS A 198 -13.02 10.06 -0.56
CA LYS A 198 -12.71 10.96 -1.67
C LYS A 198 -11.43 10.49 -2.34
N GLN A 199 -11.51 10.26 -3.65
CA GLN A 199 -10.38 9.79 -4.42
C GLN A 199 -9.34 10.91 -4.55
N LYS A 200 -8.13 10.67 -4.03
CA LYS A 200 -7.02 11.64 -3.99
C LYS A 200 -5.69 11.04 -4.45
N TYR A 201 -5.65 9.73 -4.63
CA TYR A 201 -4.48 8.98 -5.07
C TYR A 201 -4.75 8.39 -6.45
N TYR A 202 -3.85 8.59 -7.42
CA TYR A 202 -3.93 8.06 -8.78
C TYR A 202 -3.01 6.86 -8.92
N TYR A 203 -3.57 5.66 -8.88
CA TYR A 203 -2.86 4.39 -9.06
C TYR A 203 -2.74 4.08 -10.55
N TYR A 204 -1.53 4.13 -11.09
CA TYR A 204 -1.28 3.95 -12.52
C TYR A 204 -0.98 2.49 -12.87
N HIS A 205 -1.90 1.86 -13.60
CA HIS A 205 -1.77 0.47 -14.07
C HIS A 205 -0.90 0.41 -15.32
N ARG A 206 0.42 0.31 -15.15
CA ARG A 206 1.35 0.11 -16.26
C ARG A 206 1.45 -1.36 -16.66
N LEU A 207 1.77 -1.63 -17.95
CA LEU A 207 1.80 -3.00 -18.50
C LEU A 207 2.93 -3.87 -17.92
N ASP A 208 3.98 -3.27 -17.40
CA ASP A 208 5.18 -3.93 -16.84
C ASP A 208 5.25 -3.88 -15.31
N SER A 209 4.11 -3.66 -14.64
CA SER A 209 4.04 -3.65 -13.18
C SER A 209 3.93 -5.06 -12.60
N ILE A 210 4.30 -5.20 -11.31
CA ILE A 210 4.15 -6.47 -10.54
C ILE A 210 2.71 -7.02 -10.61
N ASN A 211 1.71 -6.12 -10.66
CA ASN A 211 0.30 -6.51 -10.70
C ASN A 211 -0.18 -6.96 -12.08
N THR A 212 0.46 -6.49 -13.16
CA THR A 212 0.14 -6.85 -14.54
C THR A 212 1.02 -7.96 -15.10
N GLU A 213 2.08 -8.35 -14.37
CA GLU A 213 2.94 -9.45 -14.74
C GLU A 213 2.14 -10.76 -14.93
N THR A 214 2.50 -11.52 -15.95
CA THR A 214 2.05 -12.91 -16.10
C THR A 214 2.36 -13.69 -14.83
N PHE A 215 1.51 -14.67 -14.51
CA PHE A 215 1.63 -15.46 -13.27
C PHE A 215 3.08 -15.88 -12.98
N SER A 216 3.53 -15.62 -11.76
CA SER A 216 4.77 -16.11 -11.19
C SER A 216 4.50 -16.81 -9.84
N ALA A 217 5.43 -17.69 -9.40
CA ALA A 217 5.29 -18.41 -8.12
C ALA A 217 5.17 -17.45 -6.91
N LYS A 218 5.64 -16.22 -7.03
CA LYS A 218 5.53 -15.18 -6.00
C LYS A 218 4.07 -14.77 -5.71
N GLN A 219 3.15 -15.02 -6.63
CA GLN A 219 1.72 -14.78 -6.40
C GLN A 219 1.14 -15.66 -5.28
N PHE A 220 1.76 -16.82 -4.97
CA PHE A 220 1.34 -17.64 -3.83
C PHE A 220 1.58 -16.95 -2.48
N GLU A 221 2.47 -15.98 -2.41
CA GLU A 221 2.71 -15.19 -1.20
C GLU A 221 1.48 -14.37 -0.78
N PHE A 222 0.57 -14.07 -1.71
CA PHE A 222 -0.72 -13.47 -1.37
C PHE A 222 -1.60 -14.41 -0.54
N ILE A 223 -1.62 -15.69 -0.89
CA ILE A 223 -2.33 -16.72 -0.09
C ILE A 223 -1.63 -16.88 1.27
N GLU A 224 -0.30 -16.99 1.26
CA GLU A 224 0.52 -17.10 2.48
C GLU A 224 0.21 -15.97 3.46
N ALA A 225 0.19 -14.71 2.99
CA ALA A 225 -0.09 -13.55 3.82
C ALA A 225 -1.46 -13.66 4.50
N TRP A 226 -2.49 -14.08 3.76
CA TRP A 226 -3.84 -14.16 4.32
C TRP A 226 -4.03 -15.37 5.23
N VAL A 227 -3.35 -16.48 5.00
CA VAL A 227 -3.31 -17.63 5.94
C VAL A 227 -2.63 -17.24 7.25
N ILE A 228 -1.53 -16.49 7.19
CA ILE A 228 -0.87 -15.95 8.39
C ILE A 228 -1.82 -15.03 9.16
N ASN A 229 -2.52 -14.13 8.46
CA ASN A 229 -3.47 -13.21 9.07
C ASN A 229 -4.68 -13.93 9.67
N GLU A 230 -5.25 -14.94 8.99
CA GLU A 230 -6.32 -15.79 9.54
C GLU A 230 -5.89 -16.41 10.86
N ASN A 231 -4.66 -16.95 10.94
CA ASN A 231 -4.13 -17.52 12.17
C ASN A 231 -3.99 -16.49 13.31
N LYS A 232 -3.54 -15.26 13.01
CA LYS A 232 -3.48 -14.16 13.99
C LYS A 232 -4.85 -13.73 14.51
N LEU A 233 -5.90 -13.98 13.74
CA LEU A 233 -7.26 -13.54 14.05
C LEU A 233 -8.10 -14.60 14.75
N ARG A 234 -7.57 -15.82 14.98
CA ARG A 234 -8.24 -16.87 15.75
C ARG A 234 -8.52 -16.42 17.16
N GLY A 235 -9.70 -16.77 17.70
CA GLY A 235 -10.13 -16.40 19.05
C GLY A 235 -10.66 -14.97 19.17
N ARG A 236 -10.73 -14.20 18.06
CA ARG A 236 -11.24 -12.80 18.09
C ARG A 236 -12.76 -12.69 17.85
N GLY A 237 -13.44 -13.82 17.84
CA GLY A 237 -14.89 -13.89 17.68
C GLY A 237 -15.33 -14.27 16.26
N LYS A 238 -16.47 -14.95 16.21
CA LYS A 238 -17.01 -15.61 15.03
C LYS A 238 -17.02 -14.72 13.76
N LYS A 239 -17.49 -13.48 13.89
CA LYS A 239 -17.58 -12.53 12.75
C LYS A 239 -16.22 -12.22 12.11
N ILE A 240 -15.17 -12.06 12.93
CA ILE A 240 -13.82 -11.78 12.44
C ILE A 240 -13.22 -13.03 11.81
N GLU A 241 -13.40 -14.18 12.43
CA GLU A 241 -12.87 -15.46 11.95
C GLU A 241 -13.51 -15.86 10.61
N GLU A 242 -14.83 -15.70 10.47
CA GLU A 242 -15.55 -15.93 9.23
C GLU A 242 -15.06 -14.98 8.11
N ALA A 243 -14.90 -13.69 8.41
CA ALA A 243 -14.40 -12.73 7.43
C ALA A 243 -12.94 -13.01 7.04
N ALA A 244 -12.09 -13.42 7.98
CA ALA A 244 -10.71 -13.82 7.71
C ALA A 244 -10.65 -15.07 6.82
N HIS A 245 -11.47 -16.07 7.12
CA HIS A 245 -11.58 -17.28 6.31
C HIS A 245 -12.05 -16.97 4.88
N GLN A 246 -13.09 -16.15 4.72
CA GLN A 246 -13.56 -15.69 3.40
C GLN A 246 -12.43 -14.97 2.64
N ARG A 247 -11.60 -14.20 3.33
CA ARG A 247 -10.46 -13.51 2.70
C ARG A 247 -9.39 -14.47 2.20
N VAL A 248 -9.12 -15.59 2.91
CA VAL A 248 -8.24 -16.68 2.43
C VAL A 248 -8.84 -17.35 1.21
N CYS A 249 -10.14 -17.64 1.21
CA CYS A 249 -10.83 -18.19 0.04
C CYS A 249 -10.70 -17.27 -1.17
N PHE A 250 -10.93 -15.96 -0.97
CA PHE A 250 -10.77 -14.95 -2.03
C PHE A 250 -9.33 -14.87 -2.57
N ALA A 251 -8.32 -14.96 -1.69
CA ALA A 251 -6.92 -14.99 -2.12
C ALA A 251 -6.61 -16.21 -2.99
N ASN A 252 -7.10 -17.41 -2.60
CA ASN A 252 -6.97 -18.62 -3.40
C ASN A 252 -7.66 -18.48 -4.77
N PHE A 253 -8.86 -17.88 -4.81
CA PHE A 253 -9.59 -17.65 -6.05
C PHE A 253 -8.83 -16.71 -7.00
N LEU A 254 -8.31 -15.58 -6.49
CA LEU A 254 -7.53 -14.64 -7.31
C LEU A 254 -6.25 -15.24 -7.88
N VAL A 255 -5.54 -16.05 -7.09
CA VAL A 255 -4.33 -16.72 -7.57
C VAL A 255 -4.69 -17.79 -8.60
N LEU A 256 -5.79 -18.53 -8.41
CA LEU A 256 -6.27 -19.51 -9.39
C LEU A 256 -6.64 -18.83 -10.72
N ASP A 257 -7.33 -17.70 -10.68
CA ASP A 257 -7.68 -16.90 -11.87
C ASP A 257 -6.42 -16.51 -12.66
N LYS A 258 -5.38 -16.00 -11.97
CA LYS A 258 -4.08 -15.71 -12.61
C LYS A 258 -3.41 -16.94 -13.23
N ILE A 259 -3.44 -18.09 -12.55
CA ILE A 259 -2.89 -19.36 -13.06
C ILE A 259 -3.63 -19.78 -14.35
N VAL A 260 -4.95 -19.71 -14.34
CA VAL A 260 -5.78 -20.09 -15.49
C VAL A 260 -5.56 -19.14 -16.66
N THR A 261 -5.56 -17.83 -16.40
CA THR A 261 -5.31 -16.79 -17.42
C THR A 261 -3.92 -16.95 -18.05
N ALA A 262 -2.90 -17.31 -17.26
CA ALA A 262 -1.55 -17.58 -17.74
C ALA A 262 -1.37 -18.98 -18.36
N LYS A 263 -2.43 -19.81 -18.40
CA LYS A 263 -2.39 -21.21 -18.85
C LYS A 263 -1.37 -22.08 -18.11
N ALA A 264 -1.07 -21.74 -16.85
CA ALA A 264 -0.07 -22.42 -16.00
C ALA A 264 -0.72 -23.52 -15.11
N THR A 265 -1.76 -24.19 -15.59
CA THR A 265 -2.61 -25.10 -14.80
C THR A 265 -1.96 -26.41 -14.34
N ASN A 266 -0.81 -26.77 -14.91
CA ASN A 266 -0.12 -28.01 -14.58
C ASN A 266 0.70 -27.96 -13.28
N LEU A 267 0.67 -26.83 -12.53
CA LEU A 267 1.39 -26.69 -11.28
C LEU A 267 0.75 -27.57 -10.17
N PRO A 268 1.57 -28.21 -9.31
CA PRO A 268 1.06 -28.98 -8.16
C PRO A 268 0.18 -28.12 -7.23
N GLU A 269 0.51 -26.84 -7.07
CA GLU A 269 -0.20 -25.86 -6.27
C GLU A 269 -1.62 -25.62 -6.78
N THR A 270 -1.86 -25.69 -8.09
CA THR A 270 -3.19 -25.55 -8.69
C THR A 270 -4.17 -26.56 -8.12
N LYS A 271 -3.74 -27.83 -7.98
CA LYS A 271 -4.57 -28.89 -7.39
C LYS A 271 -4.88 -28.62 -5.93
N LYS A 272 -3.91 -28.10 -5.17
CA LYS A 272 -4.10 -27.74 -3.75
C LYS A 272 -5.11 -26.59 -3.60
N ILE A 273 -5.01 -25.55 -4.42
CA ILE A 273 -5.93 -24.41 -4.43
C ILE A 273 -7.36 -24.88 -4.78
N VAL A 274 -7.51 -25.67 -5.84
CA VAL A 274 -8.82 -26.19 -6.26
C VAL A 274 -9.43 -27.06 -5.15
N HIS A 275 -8.64 -27.94 -4.54
CA HIS A 275 -9.10 -28.75 -3.40
C HIS A 275 -9.52 -27.88 -2.22
N TYR A 276 -8.71 -26.86 -1.86
CA TYR A 276 -9.03 -25.93 -0.79
C TYR A 276 -10.35 -25.21 -1.06
N LEU A 277 -10.55 -24.63 -2.24
CA LEU A 277 -11.77 -23.91 -2.60
C LEU A 277 -13.02 -24.80 -2.59
N ARG A 278 -12.93 -26.05 -3.09
CA ARG A 278 -14.06 -27.00 -3.05
C ARG A 278 -14.51 -27.31 -1.63
N ASN A 279 -13.62 -27.32 -0.66
CA ASN A 279 -13.93 -27.68 0.72
C ASN A 279 -14.31 -26.48 1.61
N ASN A 280 -14.05 -25.25 1.17
CA ASN A 280 -14.19 -24.06 2.01
C ASN A 280 -15.06 -22.95 1.38
N PHE A 281 -15.39 -23.05 0.09
CA PHE A 281 -16.18 -22.02 -0.61
C PHE A 281 -17.64 -22.42 -0.79
N LEU A 282 -18.00 -23.65 -0.53
CA LEU A 282 -19.35 -24.21 -0.52
C LEU A 282 -19.82 -24.44 0.91
#